data_83b40ad210a2d2057f3d9221a7a521ac
#
_entry.id   83b40ad210a2d2057f3d9221a7a521ac
#
_cell.length_a   1.000
_cell.length_b   1.000
_cell.length_c   1.000
_cell.angle_alpha   90.00
_cell.angle_beta   90.00
_cell.angle_gamma   90.00
#
_symmetry.space_group_name_H-M   'P 1'
#
loop_
_entity.id
_entity.type
_entity.pdbx_description
1 polymer ?
#
loop_
_entity_poly.entity_id
_entity_poly.type
_entity_poly.pdbx_seq_one_letter_code
_entity_poly.pdbx_strand_id
1 'polypeptide(L)'
;QEKANKIWYMADGVYSMYGDFAPLKKIQSLLNRYKKLHLYIDDAHGMGWTGEQGTGYVRSQMEHHDKMVLATSLNKSFAASGGVLVFPNKEMYRKVKNCGSTMIFSGPIQPPMLGAGIASAKFHQSDEFKDLQDEFEQKITFTNHKLSMLGLPQYARTNSPLFFIPVGLPTMVLNIIERMKRRGYYLNSAGFPATPMKKGGLRFMINNNHTIEDIDEMLTTLQQEYIVGLHAGGSSPEEVTKQFKIAPFINPSFKKQNRKKENWQIFKEYQLSSIKEINSKEWNALFSKHGSNVYQNLKQLEQVFKGNKELENNWEIKYHTIRDTEGNIVLASVYTIALMMDDLLADKTLSGKIKKLRKKDRLYLTSKNILTGTPFTKGKS
;
A
#
# COMPACT_ATOMS: atom_id res chain seq x y z
N GLN A 1 23.59 -6.34 32.63
CA GLN A 1 22.71 -5.24 33.07
C GLN A 1 23.27 -4.47 34.27
N GLU A 2 23.86 -5.12 35.26
CA GLU A 2 24.44 -4.47 36.45
C GLU A 2 25.60 -3.52 36.13
N LYS A 3 26.39 -3.82 35.09
CA LYS A 3 27.52 -3.01 34.63
C LYS A 3 27.16 -1.84 33.73
N ALA A 4 25.92 -1.79 33.22
CA ALA A 4 25.51 -0.71 32.33
C ALA A 4 25.15 0.55 33.06
N ASN A 5 25.62 1.69 32.56
CA ASN A 5 25.29 3.02 33.13
C ASN A 5 23.90 3.50 32.68
N LYS A 6 23.48 3.10 31.47
CA LYS A 6 22.17 3.40 30.88
C LYS A 6 21.63 2.17 30.15
N ILE A 7 20.33 1.98 30.21
CA ILE A 7 19.59 0.93 29.48
C ILE A 7 18.53 1.64 28.66
N TRP A 8 18.58 1.50 27.34
CA TRP A 8 17.59 2.06 26.45
C TRP A 8 16.54 1.01 26.11
N TYR A 9 15.28 1.32 26.38
CA TYR A 9 14.14 0.59 25.86
C TYR A 9 13.65 1.31 24.61
N MET A 10 13.51 0.57 23.51
CA MET A 10 13.04 1.11 22.23
C MET A 10 11.69 0.51 21.90
N ALA A 11 10.72 1.35 21.52
CA ALA A 11 9.35 0.94 21.22
C ALA A 11 8.71 1.93 20.24
N ASP A 12 7.65 1.47 19.57
CA ASP A 12 6.74 2.35 18.83
C ASP A 12 5.59 2.76 19.77
N GLY A 13 5.05 3.96 19.59
CA GLY A 13 3.81 4.38 20.25
C GLY A 13 2.62 3.62 19.68
N VAL A 14 2.51 3.63 18.35
CA VAL A 14 1.56 2.86 17.55
C VAL A 14 2.35 1.94 16.64
N TYR A 15 2.21 0.62 16.79
CA TYR A 15 2.92 -0.34 15.97
C TYR A 15 2.33 -0.45 14.57
N SER A 16 3.18 -0.25 13.58
CA SER A 16 2.80 -0.09 12.18
C SER A 16 2.14 -1.31 11.56
N MET A 17 2.41 -2.51 12.06
CA MET A 17 1.95 -3.75 11.44
C MET A 17 0.54 -4.15 11.88
N TYR A 18 0.27 -4.05 13.17
CA TYR A 18 -0.97 -4.55 13.76
C TYR A 18 -1.90 -3.44 14.28
N GLY A 19 -1.42 -2.19 14.33
CA GLY A 19 -2.18 -1.08 14.89
C GLY A 19 -2.35 -1.15 16.41
N ASP A 20 -1.54 -1.96 17.09
CA ASP A 20 -1.52 -2.05 18.55
C ASP A 20 -0.68 -0.93 19.17
N PHE A 21 -0.88 -0.72 20.46
CA PHE A 21 -0.32 0.41 21.18
C PHE A 21 0.69 -0.03 22.23
N ALA A 22 1.74 0.77 22.41
CA ALA A 22 2.64 0.62 23.54
C ALA A 22 1.91 0.83 24.89
N PRO A 23 2.22 0.04 25.91
CA PRO A 23 1.64 0.19 27.25
C PRO A 23 2.30 1.37 28.02
N LEU A 24 2.09 2.60 27.53
CA LEU A 24 2.84 3.80 27.95
C LEU A 24 2.74 4.10 29.43
N LYS A 25 1.57 3.92 30.07
CA LYS A 25 1.42 4.11 31.52
C LYS A 25 2.32 3.16 32.33
N LYS A 26 2.47 1.91 31.87
CA LYS A 26 3.40 0.95 32.49
C LYS A 26 4.86 1.34 32.26
N ILE A 27 5.19 1.77 31.03
CA ILE A 27 6.53 2.25 30.69
C ILE A 27 6.90 3.47 31.53
N GLN A 28 6.00 4.44 31.69
CA GLN A 28 6.22 5.60 32.53
C GLN A 28 6.49 5.22 33.99
N SER A 29 5.73 4.26 34.55
CA SER A 29 5.97 3.75 35.89
C SER A 29 7.36 3.10 36.02
N LEU A 30 7.83 2.40 35.02
CA LEU A 30 9.17 1.82 34.98
C LEU A 30 10.26 2.90 34.86
N LEU A 31 10.04 3.91 34.01
CA LEU A 31 10.97 5.06 33.93
C LEU A 31 11.12 5.78 35.28
N ASN A 32 10.03 5.99 36.00
CA ASN A 32 10.05 6.61 37.32
C ASN A 32 10.80 5.75 38.34
N ARG A 33 10.60 4.42 38.27
CA ARG A 33 11.20 3.47 39.23
C ARG A 33 12.70 3.23 39.03
N TYR A 34 13.14 3.14 37.74
CA TYR A 34 14.51 2.73 37.43
C TYR A 34 15.33 3.88 36.86
N LYS A 35 16.30 4.36 37.65
CA LYS A 35 17.17 5.51 37.28
C LYS A 35 17.95 5.28 35.97
N LYS A 36 18.41 4.05 35.73
CA LYS A 36 19.20 3.70 34.53
C LYS A 36 18.36 3.53 33.28
N LEU A 37 17.05 3.33 33.41
CA LEU A 37 16.15 3.10 32.27
C LEU A 37 15.87 4.41 31.52
N HIS A 38 16.07 4.38 30.22
CA HIS A 38 15.76 5.45 29.28
C HIS A 38 14.83 4.89 28.19
N LEU A 39 14.03 5.74 27.59
CA LEU A 39 13.10 5.41 26.53
C LEU A 39 13.47 6.12 25.24
N TYR A 40 13.58 5.37 24.15
CA TYR A 40 13.48 5.90 22.79
C TYR A 40 12.18 5.39 22.20
N ILE A 41 11.27 6.29 21.84
CA ILE A 41 9.95 5.90 21.35
C ILE A 41 9.64 6.59 20.03
N ASP A 42 9.17 5.81 19.07
CA ASP A 42 8.75 6.28 17.75
C ASP A 42 7.23 6.38 17.70
N ASP A 43 6.71 7.57 17.46
CA ASP A 43 5.28 7.82 17.31
C ASP A 43 4.89 8.22 15.87
N ALA A 44 5.65 7.77 14.90
CA ALA A 44 5.41 8.09 13.49
C ALA A 44 4.01 7.67 12.99
N HIS A 45 3.42 6.65 13.59
CA HIS A 45 2.06 6.19 13.29
C HIS A 45 0.98 6.77 14.20
N GLY A 46 1.35 7.51 15.26
CA GLY A 46 0.42 8.25 16.11
C GLY A 46 0.29 9.73 15.72
N MET A 47 1.38 10.33 15.24
CA MET A 47 1.41 11.76 14.87
C MET A 47 0.40 12.12 13.79
N GLY A 48 -0.29 13.25 13.99
CA GLY A 48 -1.14 13.89 12.99
C GLY A 48 -2.61 13.44 12.99
N TRP A 49 -3.00 12.42 13.78
CA TRP A 49 -4.40 12.00 13.84
C TRP A 49 -4.94 11.83 15.27
N THR A 50 -4.09 11.61 16.26
CA THR A 50 -4.52 11.42 17.67
C THR A 50 -3.74 12.31 18.61
N GLY A 51 -4.27 12.49 19.81
CA GLY A 51 -3.79 13.47 20.79
C GLY A 51 -4.28 14.89 20.49
N GLU A 52 -4.17 15.77 21.48
CA GLU A 52 -4.55 17.17 21.33
C GLU A 52 -3.75 17.79 20.17
N GLN A 53 -4.45 18.46 19.25
CA GLN A 53 -3.85 19.02 18.02
C GLN A 53 -3.02 18.03 17.19
N GLY A 54 -3.33 16.74 17.25
CA GLY A 54 -2.60 15.72 16.50
C GLY A 54 -1.18 15.45 17.00
N THR A 55 -0.86 15.77 18.25
CA THR A 55 0.48 15.61 18.83
C THR A 55 0.94 14.16 18.99
N GLY A 56 0.08 13.20 18.66
CA GLY A 56 0.40 11.80 18.62
C GLY A 56 -0.07 10.99 19.83
N TYR A 57 -0.01 9.68 19.68
CA TYR A 57 -0.45 8.74 20.71
C TYR A 57 0.40 8.82 21.98
N VAL A 58 1.73 8.94 21.84
CA VAL A 58 2.62 9.00 23.00
C VAL A 58 2.26 10.20 23.88
N ARG A 59 2.09 11.37 23.27
CA ARG A 59 1.75 12.60 23.99
C ARG A 59 0.32 12.60 24.55
N SER A 60 -0.59 11.85 23.95
CA SER A 60 -1.93 11.68 24.50
C SER A 60 -1.98 10.82 25.76
N GLN A 61 -0.95 9.99 26.01
CA GLN A 61 -0.94 9.02 27.10
C GLN A 61 0.05 9.36 28.22
N MET A 62 1.09 10.11 27.92
CA MET A 62 2.10 10.50 28.91
C MET A 62 2.76 11.84 28.56
N GLU A 63 3.15 12.58 29.58
CA GLU A 63 3.95 13.77 29.39
C GLU A 63 5.38 13.43 28.97
N HIS A 64 6.09 14.43 28.41
CA HIS A 64 7.49 14.25 28.07
C HIS A 64 8.35 14.01 29.31
N HIS A 65 9.08 12.90 29.28
CA HIS A 65 9.91 12.49 30.44
C HIS A 65 11.38 12.88 30.23
N ASP A 66 12.08 13.24 31.31
CA ASP A 66 13.50 13.63 31.30
C ASP A 66 14.50 12.54 30.84
N LYS A 67 14.02 11.30 30.71
CA LYS A 67 14.76 10.14 30.19
C LYS A 67 14.20 9.61 28.88
N MET A 68 13.40 10.42 28.16
CA MET A 68 12.74 10.01 26.91
C MET A 68 13.24 10.82 25.73
N VAL A 69 13.54 10.12 24.65
CA VAL A 69 13.64 10.69 23.30
C VAL A 69 12.41 10.24 22.53
N LEU A 70 11.66 11.20 22.01
CA LEU A 70 10.50 10.94 21.16
C LEU A 70 10.88 11.23 19.70
N ALA A 71 10.69 10.25 18.84
CA ALA A 71 10.80 10.38 17.39
C ALA A 71 9.41 10.37 16.76
N THR A 72 9.23 11.12 15.70
CA THR A 72 8.00 11.06 14.89
C THR A 72 8.25 11.44 13.45
N SER A 73 7.28 11.18 12.59
CA SER A 73 7.35 11.44 11.15
C SER A 73 6.36 12.54 10.76
N LEU A 74 6.81 13.43 9.88
CA LEU A 74 5.96 14.48 9.28
C LEU A 74 5.38 14.09 7.92
N ASN A 75 5.77 12.92 7.35
CA ASN A 75 5.39 12.50 6.00
C ASN A 75 4.26 11.47 5.95
N LYS A 76 3.51 11.33 7.04
CA LYS A 76 2.29 10.51 7.12
C LYS A 76 1.07 11.42 7.32
N SER A 77 0.27 11.22 8.35
CA SER A 77 -0.94 12.02 8.61
C SER A 77 -0.68 13.52 8.77
N PHE A 78 0.53 13.91 9.17
CA PHE A 78 0.91 15.32 9.24
C PHE A 78 1.07 15.98 7.86
N ALA A 79 1.09 15.20 6.77
CA ALA A 79 1.07 15.66 5.38
C ALA A 79 2.20 16.64 4.96
N ALA A 80 3.40 16.49 5.55
CA ALA A 80 4.58 17.25 5.19
C ALA A 80 5.75 16.31 4.86
N SER A 81 6.99 16.71 5.07
CA SER A 81 8.17 15.87 4.85
C SER A 81 9.13 15.97 6.03
N GLY A 82 9.89 14.89 6.23
CA GLY A 82 10.90 14.81 7.28
C GLY A 82 10.42 14.14 8.56
N GLY A 83 11.15 14.35 9.64
CA GLY A 83 10.87 13.83 10.96
C GLY A 83 11.26 14.81 12.05
N VAL A 84 10.80 14.53 13.26
CA VAL A 84 11.11 15.34 14.44
C VAL A 84 11.65 14.45 15.54
N LEU A 85 12.71 14.92 16.20
CA LEU A 85 13.22 14.33 17.42
C LEU A 85 13.03 15.34 18.57
N VAL A 86 12.34 14.90 19.61
CA VAL A 86 12.17 15.67 20.85
C VAL A 86 13.09 15.09 21.92
N PHE A 87 13.98 15.93 22.42
CA PHE A 87 15.02 15.53 23.41
C PHE A 87 14.64 15.97 24.81
N PRO A 88 15.08 15.23 25.84
CA PRO A 88 14.82 15.59 27.23
C PRO A 88 15.50 16.89 27.66
N ASN A 89 16.61 17.26 27.02
CA ASN A 89 17.35 18.46 27.34
C ASN A 89 18.25 18.95 26.20
N LYS A 90 18.75 20.21 26.33
CA LYS A 90 19.60 20.85 25.32
C LYS A 90 20.96 20.15 25.13
N GLU A 91 21.50 19.52 26.18
CA GLU A 91 22.77 18.80 26.07
C GLU A 91 22.67 17.61 25.13
N MET A 92 21.63 16.78 25.29
CA MET A 92 21.39 15.64 24.43
C MET A 92 21.09 16.06 22.98
N TYR A 93 20.28 17.11 22.81
CA TYR A 93 20.04 17.71 21.50
C TYR A 93 21.37 18.10 20.81
N ARG A 94 22.26 18.84 21.53
CA ARG A 94 23.56 19.25 20.97
C ARG A 94 24.44 18.06 20.61
N LYS A 95 24.50 17.04 21.47
CA LYS A 95 25.27 15.82 21.22
C LYS A 95 24.80 15.13 19.96
N VAL A 96 23.50 14.89 19.80
CA VAL A 96 22.95 14.22 18.61
C VAL A 96 23.13 15.07 17.36
N LYS A 97 22.87 16.38 17.43
CA LYS A 97 23.06 17.30 16.30
C LYS A 97 24.50 17.32 15.79
N ASN A 98 25.48 17.32 16.70
CA ASN A 98 26.89 17.50 16.33
C ASN A 98 27.62 16.18 16.06
N CYS A 99 27.16 15.07 16.62
CA CYS A 99 27.83 13.78 16.54
C CYS A 99 27.04 12.72 15.76
N GLY A 100 25.76 12.98 15.44
CA GLY A 100 24.93 12.07 14.67
C GLY A 100 25.28 12.11 13.18
N SER A 101 25.84 11.04 12.64
CA SER A 101 26.28 10.98 11.24
C SER A 101 25.17 11.33 10.24
N THR A 102 23.96 10.89 10.49
CA THR A 102 22.78 11.21 9.67
C THR A 102 22.42 12.70 9.69
N MET A 103 22.73 13.42 10.78
CA MET A 103 22.47 14.86 10.89
C MET A 103 23.57 15.70 10.25
N ILE A 104 24.80 15.17 10.17
CA ILE A 104 25.95 15.88 9.61
C ILE A 104 25.93 15.83 8.08
N PHE A 105 25.60 14.67 7.51
CA PHE A 105 25.66 14.41 6.08
C PHE A 105 24.32 14.47 5.34
N SER A 106 23.24 14.85 6.03
CA SER A 106 21.94 15.08 5.40
C SER A 106 21.74 16.55 5.05
N GLY A 107 21.10 16.79 3.91
CA GLY A 107 20.67 18.14 3.53
C GLY A 107 19.46 18.63 4.35
N PRO A 108 19.19 19.93 4.35
CA PRO A 108 18.00 20.51 4.99
C PRO A 108 16.72 20.10 4.26
N ILE A 109 15.58 20.21 4.94
CA ILE A 109 14.26 20.05 4.31
C ILE A 109 14.12 21.10 3.21
N GLN A 110 13.66 20.67 2.04
CA GLN A 110 13.46 21.56 0.91
C GLN A 110 12.41 22.64 1.25
N PRO A 111 12.61 23.91 0.81
CA PRO A 111 11.71 25.00 1.13
C PRO A 111 10.22 24.77 0.87
N PRO A 112 9.79 24.12 -0.25
CA PRO A 112 8.39 23.77 -0.44
C PRO A 112 7.83 22.84 0.65
N MET A 113 8.62 21.87 1.08
CA MET A 113 8.23 20.91 2.14
C MET A 113 8.19 21.57 3.51
N LEU A 114 9.08 22.55 3.75
CA LEU A 114 9.03 23.37 4.97
C LEU A 114 7.75 24.22 4.98
N GLY A 115 7.38 24.83 3.85
CA GLY A 115 6.13 25.56 3.68
C GLY A 115 4.90 24.68 3.96
N ALA A 116 4.88 23.45 3.41
CA ALA A 116 3.83 22.47 3.70
C ALA A 116 3.77 22.12 5.21
N GLY A 117 4.92 21.94 5.86
CA GLY A 117 5.00 21.68 7.30
C GLY A 117 4.42 22.82 8.15
N ILE A 118 4.71 24.08 7.77
CA ILE A 118 4.16 25.26 8.46
C ILE A 118 2.63 25.33 8.26
N ALA A 119 2.13 25.09 7.04
CA ALA A 119 0.71 25.07 6.76
C ALA A 119 -0.02 23.98 7.55
N SER A 120 0.52 22.78 7.54
CA SER A 120 0.01 21.65 8.33
C SER A 120 -0.02 21.97 9.83
N ALA A 121 1.07 22.50 10.39
CA ALA A 121 1.12 22.88 11.81
C ALA A 121 0.06 23.91 12.18
N LYS A 122 -0.19 24.90 11.33
CA LYS A 122 -1.27 25.88 11.53
C LYS A 122 -2.65 25.23 11.47
N PHE A 123 -2.85 24.32 10.51
CA PHE A 123 -4.10 23.58 10.36
C PHE A 123 -4.39 22.71 11.60
N HIS A 124 -3.38 22.01 12.14
CA HIS A 124 -3.50 21.20 13.36
C HIS A 124 -3.88 22.02 14.60
N GLN A 125 -3.67 23.34 14.57
CA GLN A 125 -4.05 24.26 15.66
C GLN A 125 -5.43 24.91 15.46
N SER A 126 -6.14 24.56 14.39
CA SER A 126 -7.47 25.09 14.09
C SER A 126 -8.59 24.25 14.67
N ASP A 127 -9.77 24.85 14.83
CA ASP A 127 -10.99 24.15 15.23
C ASP A 127 -11.41 23.10 14.17
N GLU A 128 -11.22 23.40 12.88
CA GLU A 128 -11.50 22.51 11.76
C GLU A 128 -10.76 21.16 11.89
N PHE A 129 -9.52 21.19 12.39
CA PHE A 129 -8.76 19.95 12.63
C PHE A 129 -9.41 19.08 13.70
N LYS A 130 -9.97 19.69 14.75
CA LYS A 130 -10.69 18.95 15.78
C LYS A 130 -11.92 18.25 15.23
N ASP A 131 -12.70 18.92 14.38
CA ASP A 131 -13.88 18.33 13.74
C ASP A 131 -13.48 17.11 12.89
N LEU A 132 -12.36 17.20 12.15
CA LEU A 132 -11.82 16.08 11.38
C LEU A 132 -11.32 14.93 12.26
N GLN A 133 -10.75 15.21 13.45
CA GLN A 133 -10.38 14.16 14.40
C GLN A 133 -11.61 13.42 14.91
N ASP A 134 -12.66 14.14 15.29
CA ASP A 134 -13.90 13.57 15.80
C ASP A 134 -14.61 12.71 14.73
N GLU A 135 -14.66 13.19 13.48
CA GLU A 135 -15.16 12.42 12.35
C GLU A 135 -14.32 11.14 12.13
N PHE A 136 -13.00 11.26 12.20
CA PHE A 136 -12.10 10.13 12.01
C PHE A 136 -12.25 9.06 13.09
N GLU A 137 -12.42 9.46 14.34
CA GLU A 137 -12.70 8.54 15.46
C GLU A 137 -14.01 7.79 15.28
N GLN A 138 -15.03 8.45 14.76
CA GLN A 138 -16.32 7.79 14.41
C GLN A 138 -16.11 6.73 13.33
N LYS A 139 -15.33 7.00 12.29
CA LYS A 139 -15.00 6.04 11.22
C LYS A 139 -14.20 4.85 11.74
N ILE A 140 -13.23 5.08 12.63
CA ILE A 140 -12.47 4.00 13.29
C ILE A 140 -13.41 3.13 14.14
N THR A 141 -14.28 3.75 14.91
CA THR A 141 -15.25 3.06 15.75
C THR A 141 -16.22 2.23 14.92
N PHE A 142 -16.76 2.81 13.83
CA PHE A 142 -17.60 2.11 12.89
C PHE A 142 -16.90 0.89 12.29
N THR A 143 -15.65 1.05 11.83
CA THR A 143 -14.86 -0.02 11.23
C THR A 143 -14.68 -1.19 12.21
N ASN A 144 -14.29 -0.90 13.46
CA ASN A 144 -14.16 -1.92 14.51
C ASN A 144 -15.49 -2.65 14.79
N HIS A 145 -16.59 -1.89 14.83
CA HIS A 145 -17.92 -2.46 15.04
C HIS A 145 -18.33 -3.36 13.87
N LYS A 146 -18.16 -2.88 12.64
CA LYS A 146 -18.51 -3.63 11.42
C LYS A 146 -17.69 -4.91 11.28
N LEU A 147 -16.38 -4.86 11.54
CA LEU A 147 -15.52 -6.06 11.55
C LEU A 147 -16.03 -7.10 12.54
N SER A 148 -16.45 -6.66 13.73
CA SER A 148 -17.03 -7.56 14.74
C SER A 148 -18.38 -8.13 14.31
N MET A 149 -19.26 -7.33 13.72
CA MET A 149 -20.56 -7.79 13.20
C MET A 149 -20.41 -8.80 12.07
N LEU A 150 -19.45 -8.59 11.19
CA LEU A 150 -19.15 -9.50 10.09
C LEU A 150 -18.39 -10.75 10.52
N GLY A 151 -17.95 -10.79 11.79
CA GLY A 151 -17.14 -11.87 12.30
C GLY A 151 -15.74 -11.92 11.67
N LEU A 152 -15.20 -10.85 11.11
CA LEU A 152 -13.84 -10.80 10.61
C LEU A 152 -12.84 -10.73 11.76
N PRO A 153 -11.78 -11.59 11.78
CA PRO A 153 -10.83 -11.58 12.88
C PRO A 153 -9.97 -10.33 12.83
N GLN A 154 -9.70 -9.76 13.99
CA GLN A 154 -8.69 -8.71 14.16
C GLN A 154 -7.58 -9.26 15.05
N TYR A 155 -6.31 -9.07 14.65
CA TYR A 155 -5.18 -9.47 15.50
C TYR A 155 -5.08 -8.57 16.74
N ALA A 156 -5.20 -7.25 16.53
CA ALA A 156 -5.33 -6.28 17.60
C ALA A 156 -6.61 -5.44 17.37
N ARG A 157 -7.45 -5.36 18.39
CA ARG A 157 -8.63 -4.50 18.36
C ARG A 157 -8.31 -3.22 19.14
N THR A 158 -8.07 -2.16 18.43
CA THR A 158 -7.68 -0.86 18.98
C THR A 158 -8.44 0.28 18.30
N ASN A 159 -8.37 1.47 18.87
CA ASN A 159 -8.86 2.69 18.22
C ASN A 159 -7.81 3.30 17.28
N SER A 160 -7.00 2.46 16.64
CA SER A 160 -6.08 2.86 15.59
C SER A 160 -6.77 2.79 14.22
N PRO A 161 -6.43 3.66 13.27
CA PRO A 161 -6.92 3.56 11.88
C PRO A 161 -6.27 2.42 11.10
N LEU A 162 -5.38 1.67 11.71
CA LEU A 162 -4.65 0.54 11.17
C LEU A 162 -5.35 -0.77 11.52
N PHE A 163 -5.68 -1.56 10.51
CA PHE A 163 -6.36 -2.84 10.70
C PHE A 163 -5.54 -3.96 10.10
N PHE A 164 -5.39 -5.04 10.85
CA PHE A 164 -4.76 -6.27 10.41
C PHE A 164 -5.73 -7.44 10.54
N ILE A 165 -6.05 -8.03 9.40
CA ILE A 165 -6.92 -9.21 9.33
C ILE A 165 -6.04 -10.45 9.15
N PRO A 166 -5.93 -11.33 10.15
CA PRO A 166 -5.16 -12.55 10.09
C PRO A 166 -5.60 -13.48 8.95
N VAL A 167 -4.65 -14.08 8.25
CA VAL A 167 -4.92 -15.06 7.17
C VAL A 167 -4.05 -16.31 7.34
N GLY A 168 -2.73 -16.19 7.37
CA GLY A 168 -1.81 -17.31 7.48
C GLY A 168 -0.69 -17.29 6.44
N LEU A 169 -0.65 -18.28 5.54
CA LEU A 169 0.41 -18.40 4.55
C LEU A 169 0.33 -17.27 3.48
N PRO A 170 1.48 -16.83 2.93
CA PRO A 170 1.54 -15.77 1.93
C PRO A 170 0.68 -16.05 0.70
N THR A 171 0.60 -17.29 0.25
CA THR A 171 -0.23 -17.69 -0.90
C THR A 171 -1.72 -17.44 -0.69
N MET A 172 -2.22 -17.68 0.53
CA MET A 172 -3.61 -17.37 0.88
C MET A 172 -3.85 -15.85 0.96
N VAL A 173 -2.90 -15.11 1.54
CA VAL A 173 -2.97 -13.65 1.61
C VAL A 173 -3.07 -13.06 0.21
N LEU A 174 -2.19 -13.46 -0.70
CA LEU A 174 -2.18 -12.98 -2.09
C LEU A 174 -3.45 -13.37 -2.84
N ASN A 175 -3.99 -14.57 -2.62
CA ASN A 175 -5.25 -14.99 -3.23
C ASN A 175 -6.42 -14.09 -2.80
N ILE A 176 -6.53 -13.76 -1.51
CA ILE A 176 -7.59 -12.88 -1.02
C ILE A 176 -7.42 -11.46 -1.57
N ILE A 177 -6.18 -10.94 -1.61
CA ILE A 177 -5.91 -9.61 -2.19
C ILE A 177 -6.31 -9.56 -3.66
N GLU A 178 -5.96 -10.57 -4.44
CA GLU A 178 -6.33 -10.65 -5.85
C GLU A 178 -7.85 -10.67 -6.04
N ARG A 179 -8.57 -11.39 -5.19
CA ARG A 179 -10.03 -11.39 -5.16
C ARG A 179 -10.62 -10.03 -4.85
N MET A 180 -10.10 -9.35 -3.81
CA MET A 180 -10.51 -8.00 -3.43
C MET A 180 -10.22 -7.00 -4.55
N LYS A 181 -9.05 -7.10 -5.22
CA LYS A 181 -8.70 -6.26 -6.36
C LYS A 181 -9.68 -6.41 -7.52
N ARG A 182 -10.13 -7.63 -7.81
CA ARG A 182 -11.18 -7.88 -8.83
C ARG A 182 -12.53 -7.27 -8.47
N ARG A 183 -12.76 -7.02 -7.18
CA ARG A 183 -13.95 -6.31 -6.68
C ARG A 183 -13.76 -4.79 -6.60
N GLY A 184 -12.60 -4.27 -7.02
CA GLY A 184 -12.29 -2.84 -7.02
C GLY A 184 -11.61 -2.33 -5.75
N TYR A 185 -11.25 -3.21 -4.79
CA TYR A 185 -10.61 -2.82 -3.53
C TYR A 185 -9.15 -3.22 -3.49
N TYR A 186 -8.28 -2.25 -3.19
CA TYR A 186 -6.85 -2.48 -3.04
C TYR A 186 -6.47 -2.57 -1.56
N LEU A 187 -6.02 -3.76 -1.13
CA LEU A 187 -5.52 -4.01 0.22
C LEU A 187 -4.04 -4.38 0.17
N ASN A 188 -3.31 -4.06 1.24
CA ASN A 188 -1.90 -4.43 1.34
C ASN A 188 -1.72 -5.83 1.95
N SER A 189 -0.74 -6.56 1.44
CA SER A 189 -0.27 -7.78 2.09
C SER A 189 0.65 -7.42 3.27
N ALA A 190 0.48 -8.13 4.36
CA ALA A 190 1.43 -8.15 5.46
C ALA A 190 1.96 -9.57 5.63
N GLY A 191 3.23 -9.78 5.34
CA GLY A 191 3.86 -11.10 5.33
C GLY A 191 5.31 -11.07 5.78
N PHE A 192 5.96 -12.21 5.72
CA PHE A 192 7.39 -12.31 6.02
C PHE A 192 8.21 -11.37 5.13
N PRO A 193 9.23 -10.67 5.66
CA PRO A 193 9.78 -10.76 7.03
C PRO A 193 9.08 -9.86 8.06
N ALA A 194 8.14 -9.01 7.68
CA ALA A 194 7.44 -8.08 8.59
C ALA A 194 6.52 -8.82 9.59
N THR A 195 6.02 -10.00 9.21
CA THR A 195 5.35 -10.93 10.11
C THR A 195 5.99 -12.32 10.01
N PRO A 196 5.82 -13.21 10.99
CA PRO A 196 6.29 -14.58 10.85
C PRO A 196 5.68 -15.28 9.63
N MET A 197 6.42 -16.18 8.98
CA MET A 197 6.08 -16.83 7.70
C MET A 197 4.63 -17.35 7.64
N LYS A 198 4.15 -17.96 8.72
CA LYS A 198 2.79 -18.52 8.80
C LYS A 198 1.76 -17.56 9.40
N LYS A 199 2.12 -16.31 9.66
CA LYS A 199 1.25 -15.30 10.29
C LYS A 199 1.06 -14.07 9.42
N GLY A 200 0.96 -14.26 8.12
CA GLY A 200 0.59 -13.21 7.20
C GLY A 200 -0.88 -12.82 7.29
N GLY A 201 -1.21 -11.65 6.82
CA GLY A 201 -2.58 -11.13 6.82
C GLY A 201 -2.78 -10.00 5.82
N LEU A 202 -3.99 -9.47 5.83
CA LEU A 202 -4.37 -8.29 5.08
C LEU A 202 -4.20 -7.08 5.99
N ARG A 203 -3.55 -6.05 5.48
CA ARG A 203 -3.38 -4.80 6.20
C ARG A 203 -4.02 -3.68 5.41
N PHE A 204 -4.89 -2.92 6.06
CA PHE A 204 -5.47 -1.71 5.48
C PHE A 204 -5.55 -0.58 6.49
N MET A 205 -5.71 0.63 5.98
CA MET A 205 -5.94 1.83 6.76
C MET A 205 -7.15 2.56 6.21
N ILE A 206 -7.89 3.19 7.10
CA ILE A 206 -8.92 4.15 6.72
C ILE A 206 -8.40 5.58 6.87
N ASN A 207 -9.04 6.50 6.20
CA ASN A 207 -8.79 7.94 6.32
C ASN A 207 -10.10 8.72 6.12
N ASN A 208 -10.07 10.02 6.31
CA ASN A 208 -11.27 10.85 6.21
C ASN A 208 -11.86 11.00 4.80
N ASN A 209 -11.12 10.62 3.76
CA ASN A 209 -11.65 10.61 2.38
C ASN A 209 -12.59 9.42 2.12
N HIS A 210 -12.53 8.37 2.96
CA HIS A 210 -13.48 7.26 2.87
C HIS A 210 -14.79 7.66 3.55
N THR A 211 -15.91 7.40 2.90
CA THR A 211 -17.24 7.50 3.53
C THR A 211 -17.51 6.27 4.39
N ILE A 212 -18.54 6.36 5.24
CA ILE A 212 -19.02 5.20 6.01
C ILE A 212 -19.49 4.09 5.07
N GLU A 213 -20.13 4.45 3.97
CA GLU A 213 -20.61 3.56 2.92
C GLU A 213 -19.47 2.82 2.24
N ASP A 214 -18.40 3.53 1.85
CA ASP A 214 -17.20 2.91 1.26
C ASP A 214 -16.59 1.86 2.20
N ILE A 215 -16.50 2.19 3.49
CA ILE A 215 -15.96 1.28 4.51
C ILE A 215 -16.89 0.06 4.67
N ASP A 216 -18.20 0.28 4.71
CA ASP A 216 -19.20 -0.77 4.86
C ASP A 216 -19.16 -1.77 3.69
N GLU A 217 -19.17 -1.27 2.47
CA GLU A 217 -19.11 -2.08 1.25
C GLU A 217 -17.81 -2.87 1.15
N MET A 218 -16.68 -2.22 1.40
CA MET A 218 -15.36 -2.86 1.40
C MET A 218 -15.29 -4.00 2.41
N LEU A 219 -15.74 -3.79 3.66
CA LEU A 219 -15.69 -4.81 4.70
C LEU A 219 -16.66 -5.96 4.43
N THR A 220 -17.85 -5.66 3.90
CA THR A 220 -18.83 -6.67 3.51
C THR A 220 -18.28 -7.55 2.38
N THR A 221 -17.64 -6.94 1.39
CA THR A 221 -16.97 -7.65 0.31
C THR A 221 -15.79 -8.47 0.84
N LEU A 222 -14.99 -7.88 1.73
CA LEU A 222 -13.86 -8.57 2.35
C LEU A 222 -14.29 -9.83 3.09
N GLN A 223 -15.38 -9.78 3.83
CA GLN A 223 -15.89 -10.95 4.54
C GLN A 223 -16.22 -12.11 3.59
N GLN A 224 -16.85 -11.81 2.44
CA GLN A 224 -17.18 -12.83 1.44
C GLN A 224 -15.91 -13.44 0.83
N GLU A 225 -15.00 -12.60 0.34
CA GLU A 225 -13.78 -13.04 -0.34
C GLU A 225 -12.76 -13.69 0.64
N TYR A 226 -12.78 -13.29 1.92
CA TYR A 226 -11.95 -13.88 2.96
C TYR A 226 -12.27 -15.35 3.17
N ILE A 227 -13.54 -15.70 3.32
CA ILE A 227 -13.98 -17.08 3.54
C ILE A 227 -13.65 -17.94 2.30
N VAL A 228 -13.98 -17.42 1.11
CA VAL A 228 -13.70 -18.15 -0.14
C VAL A 228 -12.20 -18.35 -0.33
N GLY A 229 -11.38 -17.32 -0.06
CA GLY A 229 -9.93 -17.39 -0.18
C GLY A 229 -9.27 -18.34 0.82
N LEU A 230 -9.76 -18.39 2.07
CA LEU A 230 -9.29 -19.37 3.06
C LEU A 230 -9.59 -20.80 2.62
N HIS A 231 -10.84 -21.10 2.21
CA HIS A 231 -11.22 -22.43 1.75
C HIS A 231 -10.42 -22.85 0.52
N ALA A 232 -10.16 -21.95 -0.42
CA ALA A 232 -9.33 -22.23 -1.59
C ALA A 232 -7.87 -22.57 -1.20
N GLY A 233 -7.39 -22.06 -0.06
CA GLY A 233 -6.09 -22.37 0.52
C GLY A 233 -6.09 -23.57 1.47
N GLY A 234 -7.21 -24.26 1.61
CA GLY A 234 -7.34 -25.43 2.51
C GLY A 234 -7.38 -25.05 4.00
N SER A 235 -7.84 -23.82 4.33
CA SER A 235 -7.93 -23.33 5.70
C SER A 235 -9.35 -22.83 6.04
N SER A 236 -9.59 -22.53 7.31
CA SER A 236 -10.85 -22.01 7.80
C SER A 236 -10.63 -20.86 8.80
N PRO A 237 -11.65 -20.03 9.07
CA PRO A 237 -11.57 -18.99 10.09
C PRO A 237 -11.17 -19.52 11.47
N GLU A 238 -11.64 -20.71 11.85
CA GLU A 238 -11.33 -21.35 13.13
C GLU A 238 -9.84 -21.73 13.21
N GLU A 239 -9.27 -22.25 12.12
CA GLU A 239 -7.84 -22.57 12.06
C GLU A 239 -6.99 -21.30 12.15
N VAL A 240 -7.40 -20.23 11.49
CA VAL A 240 -6.72 -18.92 11.57
C VAL A 240 -6.73 -18.40 13.01
N THR A 241 -7.90 -18.38 13.69
CA THR A 241 -7.99 -17.90 15.08
C THR A 241 -7.12 -18.73 16.03
N LYS A 242 -7.09 -20.06 15.86
CA LYS A 242 -6.22 -20.95 16.62
C LYS A 242 -4.74 -20.67 16.36
N GLN A 243 -4.35 -20.49 15.10
CA GLN A 243 -2.96 -20.21 14.69
C GLN A 243 -2.46 -18.88 15.24
N PHE A 244 -3.31 -17.87 15.23
CA PHE A 244 -2.97 -16.53 15.74
C PHE A 244 -3.18 -16.39 17.25
N LYS A 245 -3.79 -17.38 17.91
CA LYS A 245 -4.13 -17.36 19.34
C LYS A 245 -4.99 -16.15 19.72
N ILE A 246 -5.95 -15.82 18.87
CA ILE A 246 -6.94 -14.77 19.10
C ILE A 246 -8.27 -15.38 19.54
N ALA A 247 -9.16 -14.53 20.08
CA ALA A 247 -10.50 -14.99 20.50
C ALA A 247 -11.22 -15.69 19.34
N PRO A 248 -11.99 -16.75 19.62
CA PRO A 248 -12.76 -17.42 18.58
C PRO A 248 -13.66 -16.44 17.84
N PHE A 249 -13.83 -16.67 16.58
CA PHE A 249 -14.76 -16.03 15.72
C PHE A 249 -16.18 -16.23 16.31
N ILE A 250 -16.79 -15.20 16.81
CA ILE A 250 -18.23 -15.25 17.09
C ILE A 250 -18.90 -15.06 15.74
N ASN A 251 -19.15 -16.17 15.05
CA ASN A 251 -19.94 -16.14 13.84
C ASN A 251 -21.38 -15.79 14.23
N PRO A 252 -21.90 -14.59 13.96
CA PRO A 252 -23.32 -14.37 14.02
C PRO A 252 -23.90 -15.17 12.86
N SER A 253 -24.28 -16.44 13.17
CA SER A 253 -25.06 -17.32 12.32
C SER A 253 -24.89 -17.06 10.81
N PHE A 254 -23.89 -17.66 10.20
CA PHE A 254 -23.96 -18.03 8.80
C PHE A 254 -25.07 -19.09 8.69
N LYS A 255 -26.33 -18.70 8.79
CA LYS A 255 -27.36 -19.40 8.08
C LYS A 255 -26.85 -19.42 6.65
N LYS A 256 -26.61 -20.64 6.10
CA LYS A 256 -26.49 -20.85 4.68
C LYS A 256 -27.61 -20.01 4.04
N GLN A 257 -27.33 -18.77 3.71
CA GLN A 257 -28.14 -18.08 2.72
C GLN A 257 -27.92 -18.96 1.49
N ASN A 258 -28.95 -19.74 1.15
CA ASN A 258 -29.07 -20.27 -0.17
C ASN A 258 -28.74 -19.13 -1.09
N ARG A 259 -27.52 -19.12 -1.62
CA ARG A 259 -27.15 -18.21 -2.69
C ARG A 259 -28.19 -18.47 -3.76
N LYS A 260 -29.21 -17.63 -3.87
CA LYS A 260 -29.76 -17.35 -5.19
C LYS A 260 -28.50 -17.11 -6.04
N LYS A 261 -28.33 -17.90 -7.09
CA LYS A 261 -27.32 -17.64 -8.09
C LYS A 261 -27.52 -16.17 -8.47
N GLU A 262 -26.80 -15.27 -7.79
CA GLU A 262 -26.59 -13.95 -8.34
C GLU A 262 -26.01 -14.24 -9.71
N ASN A 263 -26.64 -13.74 -10.72
CA ASN A 263 -26.14 -13.83 -12.09
C ASN A 263 -24.79 -13.11 -12.09
N TRP A 264 -23.73 -13.88 -11.82
CA TRP A 264 -22.39 -13.43 -12.08
C TRP A 264 -22.41 -13.12 -13.56
N GLN A 265 -22.23 -11.84 -13.91
CA GLN A 265 -21.96 -11.49 -15.29
C GLN A 265 -20.73 -12.30 -15.67
N ILE A 266 -20.93 -13.33 -16.49
CA ILE A 266 -19.84 -14.17 -16.96
C ILE A 266 -19.11 -13.34 -18.00
N PHE A 267 -18.10 -12.60 -17.55
CA PHE A 267 -17.23 -11.88 -18.46
C PHE A 267 -16.45 -12.90 -19.28
N LYS A 268 -16.46 -12.71 -20.60
CA LYS A 268 -15.64 -13.52 -21.50
C LYS A 268 -14.38 -12.75 -21.87
N GLU A 269 -13.26 -13.40 -21.69
CA GLU A 269 -11.94 -12.90 -22.03
C GLU A 269 -11.53 -13.35 -23.42
N TYR A 270 -11.02 -12.42 -24.22
CA TYR A 270 -10.52 -12.68 -25.56
C TYR A 270 -9.13 -12.07 -25.73
N GLN A 271 -8.20 -12.88 -26.24
CA GLN A 271 -6.90 -12.43 -26.68
C GLN A 271 -6.84 -12.49 -28.20
N LEU A 272 -6.65 -11.34 -28.83
CA LEU A 272 -6.70 -11.17 -30.27
C LEU A 272 -5.34 -10.77 -30.80
N SER A 273 -5.03 -11.16 -32.03
CA SER A 273 -3.71 -10.94 -32.64
C SER A 273 -3.72 -9.83 -33.69
N SER A 274 -4.88 -9.26 -33.99
CA SER A 274 -5.02 -8.11 -34.88
C SER A 274 -6.18 -7.23 -34.45
N ILE A 275 -6.03 -5.91 -34.59
CA ILE A 275 -7.10 -4.95 -34.33
C ILE A 275 -8.27 -5.14 -35.29
N LYS A 276 -8.04 -5.77 -36.46
CA LYS A 276 -9.08 -6.08 -37.46
C LYS A 276 -10.11 -7.07 -36.94
N GLU A 277 -9.82 -7.84 -35.93
CA GLU A 277 -10.72 -8.77 -35.24
C GLU A 277 -11.73 -8.08 -34.32
N ILE A 278 -11.59 -6.74 -34.14
CA ILE A 278 -12.43 -5.96 -33.26
C ILE A 278 -13.21 -4.91 -34.04
N ASN A 279 -14.44 -4.65 -33.65
CA ASN A 279 -15.25 -3.60 -34.26
C ASN A 279 -14.65 -2.21 -33.97
N SER A 280 -14.41 -1.42 -35.02
CA SER A 280 -13.73 -0.11 -34.89
C SER A 280 -14.53 0.92 -34.09
N LYS A 281 -15.88 0.89 -34.17
CA LYS A 281 -16.73 1.80 -33.39
C LYS A 281 -16.69 1.45 -31.91
N GLU A 282 -16.78 0.17 -31.61
CA GLU A 282 -16.71 -0.36 -30.24
C GLU A 282 -15.35 -0.06 -29.58
N TRP A 283 -14.26 -0.29 -30.32
CA TRP A 283 -12.92 0.03 -29.84
C TRP A 283 -12.72 1.53 -29.59
N ASN A 284 -13.12 2.36 -30.57
CA ASN A 284 -12.95 3.81 -30.46
C ASN A 284 -13.85 4.43 -29.38
N ALA A 285 -14.97 3.83 -29.02
CA ALA A 285 -15.77 4.29 -27.89
C ALA A 285 -14.97 4.30 -26.57
N LEU A 286 -14.06 3.33 -26.39
CA LEU A 286 -13.17 3.26 -25.21
C LEU A 286 -11.94 4.16 -25.35
N PHE A 287 -11.37 4.27 -26.55
CA PHE A 287 -10.06 4.89 -26.76
C PHE A 287 -10.08 6.21 -27.53
N SER A 288 -11.24 6.75 -27.90
CA SER A 288 -11.33 8.00 -28.67
C SER A 288 -10.62 9.20 -28.04
N LYS A 289 -10.47 9.21 -26.73
CA LYS A 289 -9.76 10.26 -25.99
C LYS A 289 -8.26 9.95 -25.75
N HIS A 290 -7.76 8.81 -26.23
CA HIS A 290 -6.43 8.29 -25.92
C HIS A 290 -5.51 8.21 -27.16
N GLY A 291 -5.54 9.21 -28.01
CA GLY A 291 -4.59 9.55 -29.09
C GLY A 291 -4.04 8.36 -29.90
N SER A 292 -2.93 7.78 -29.45
CA SER A 292 -2.23 6.72 -30.17
C SER A 292 -2.94 5.35 -30.19
N ASN A 293 -3.88 5.10 -29.29
CA ASN A 293 -4.55 3.81 -29.17
C ASN A 293 -5.88 3.74 -29.97
N VAL A 294 -6.20 4.75 -30.75
CA VAL A 294 -7.38 4.68 -31.63
C VAL A 294 -7.19 3.61 -32.71
N TYR A 295 -8.29 3.00 -33.13
CA TYR A 295 -8.31 1.88 -34.06
C TYR A 295 -7.44 2.07 -35.33
N GLN A 296 -7.55 3.23 -35.97
CA GLN A 296 -6.84 3.51 -37.21
C GLN A 296 -5.32 3.57 -37.01
N ASN A 297 -4.86 4.13 -35.88
CA ASN A 297 -3.43 4.19 -35.57
C ASN A 297 -2.86 2.81 -35.31
N LEU A 298 -3.58 1.96 -34.56
CA LEU A 298 -3.19 0.58 -34.28
C LEU A 298 -3.14 -0.26 -35.56
N LYS A 299 -4.11 -0.06 -36.47
CA LYS A 299 -4.12 -0.70 -37.78
C LYS A 299 -2.87 -0.32 -38.61
N GLN A 300 -2.49 0.94 -38.59
CA GLN A 300 -1.27 1.41 -39.26
C GLN A 300 -0.02 0.82 -38.62
N LEU A 301 0.07 0.76 -37.29
CA LEU A 301 1.18 0.15 -36.57
C LEU A 301 1.34 -1.33 -36.93
N GLU A 302 0.26 -2.09 -37.00
CA GLU A 302 0.32 -3.48 -37.48
C GLU A 302 0.87 -3.58 -38.92
N GLN A 303 0.46 -2.70 -39.81
CA GLN A 303 0.94 -2.71 -41.20
C GLN A 303 2.44 -2.42 -41.30
N VAL A 304 2.96 -1.54 -40.44
CA VAL A 304 4.37 -1.12 -40.46
C VAL A 304 5.27 -2.15 -39.78
N PHE A 305 4.85 -2.70 -38.65
CA PHE A 305 5.74 -3.46 -37.78
C PHE A 305 5.48 -4.97 -37.78
N LYS A 306 4.31 -5.44 -38.18
CA LYS A 306 4.00 -6.89 -38.19
C LYS A 306 4.53 -7.57 -39.46
N GLY A 307 5.30 -8.64 -39.27
CA GLY A 307 5.86 -9.41 -40.39
C GLY A 307 7.07 -8.73 -41.06
N ASN A 308 7.71 -7.76 -40.40
CA ASN A 308 8.91 -7.13 -40.91
C ASN A 308 10.09 -8.10 -40.91
N LYS A 309 10.94 -8.02 -41.94
CA LYS A 309 12.14 -8.86 -42.07
C LYS A 309 13.20 -8.55 -41.01
N GLU A 310 13.22 -7.33 -40.52
CA GLU A 310 14.14 -6.88 -39.48
C GLU A 310 13.53 -7.19 -38.11
N LEU A 311 14.18 -8.03 -37.31
CA LEU A 311 13.65 -8.55 -36.04
C LEU A 311 13.31 -7.44 -35.04
N GLU A 312 14.11 -6.38 -34.97
CA GLU A 312 13.87 -5.22 -34.12
C GLU A 312 12.67 -4.38 -34.54
N ASN A 313 12.26 -4.50 -35.81
CA ASN A 313 11.09 -3.83 -36.36
C ASN A 313 9.89 -4.79 -36.55
N ASN A 314 10.01 -6.03 -36.09
CA ASN A 314 8.97 -7.02 -36.17
C ASN A 314 8.28 -7.17 -34.81
N TRP A 315 7.19 -6.45 -34.63
CA TRP A 315 6.45 -6.43 -33.37
C TRP A 315 5.23 -7.35 -33.43
N GLU A 316 4.97 -7.99 -32.30
CA GLU A 316 3.69 -8.66 -32.05
C GLU A 316 2.80 -7.73 -31.23
N ILE A 317 1.73 -7.22 -31.82
CA ILE A 317 0.75 -6.43 -31.09
C ILE A 317 -0.41 -7.37 -30.73
N LYS A 318 -0.74 -7.41 -29.44
CA LYS A 318 -1.81 -8.21 -28.88
C LYS A 318 -2.88 -7.31 -28.28
N TYR A 319 -4.12 -7.71 -28.45
CA TYR A 319 -5.28 -7.02 -27.91
C TYR A 319 -5.98 -7.95 -26.93
N HIS A 320 -6.28 -7.44 -25.78
CA HIS A 320 -7.00 -8.17 -24.76
C HIS A 320 -8.31 -7.45 -24.50
N THR A 321 -9.42 -8.15 -24.60
CA THR A 321 -10.74 -7.59 -24.34
C THR A 321 -11.51 -8.46 -23.37
N ILE A 322 -12.24 -7.83 -22.48
CA ILE A 322 -13.21 -8.47 -21.60
C ILE A 322 -14.58 -7.98 -22.03
N ARG A 323 -15.49 -8.93 -22.29
CA ARG A 323 -16.86 -8.65 -22.73
C ARG A 323 -17.86 -9.10 -21.68
N ASP A 324 -18.94 -8.33 -21.54
CA ASP A 324 -20.08 -8.70 -20.70
C ASP A 324 -20.95 -9.79 -21.35
N THR A 325 -22.05 -10.15 -20.71
CA THR A 325 -23.01 -11.15 -21.19
C THR A 325 -23.75 -10.73 -22.46
N GLU A 326 -23.80 -9.43 -22.74
CA GLU A 326 -24.42 -8.86 -23.95
C GLU A 326 -23.42 -8.80 -25.11
N GLY A 327 -22.14 -9.09 -24.83
CA GLY A 327 -21.08 -9.08 -25.83
C GLY A 327 -20.36 -7.72 -25.96
N ASN A 328 -20.70 -6.70 -25.15
CA ASN A 328 -20.05 -5.40 -25.19
C ASN A 328 -18.66 -5.46 -24.56
N ILE A 329 -17.69 -4.73 -25.09
CA ILE A 329 -16.37 -4.60 -24.47
C ILE A 329 -16.47 -3.71 -23.22
N VAL A 330 -16.21 -4.27 -22.04
CA VAL A 330 -16.19 -3.55 -20.77
C VAL A 330 -14.77 -3.18 -20.33
N LEU A 331 -13.76 -3.89 -20.86
CA LEU A 331 -12.36 -3.59 -20.67
C LEU A 331 -11.57 -3.98 -21.92
N ALA A 332 -10.62 -3.15 -22.30
CA ALA A 332 -9.68 -3.46 -23.38
C ALA A 332 -8.27 -3.00 -23.02
N SER A 333 -7.27 -3.76 -23.45
CA SER A 333 -5.87 -3.37 -23.34
C SER A 333 -5.09 -3.77 -24.60
N VAL A 334 -3.99 -3.03 -24.83
CA VAL A 334 -3.04 -3.30 -25.91
C VAL A 334 -1.68 -3.55 -25.28
N TYR A 335 -0.99 -4.58 -25.75
CA TYR A 335 0.41 -4.75 -25.46
C TYR A 335 1.20 -5.14 -26.70
N THR A 336 2.42 -4.67 -26.71
CA THR A 336 3.37 -4.92 -27.78
C THR A 336 4.49 -5.80 -27.27
N ILE A 337 4.80 -6.86 -28.01
CA ILE A 337 5.96 -7.69 -27.77
C ILE A 337 7.00 -7.31 -28.83
N ALA A 338 8.10 -6.76 -28.39
CA ALA A 338 9.14 -6.23 -29.28
C ALA A 338 10.54 -6.60 -28.77
N LEU A 339 11.48 -6.67 -29.67
CA LEU A 339 12.90 -6.76 -29.35
C LEU A 339 13.40 -5.37 -28.97
N MET A 340 13.90 -5.23 -27.76
CA MET A 340 14.42 -3.96 -27.26
C MET A 340 15.92 -4.05 -26.95
N MET A 341 16.60 -2.93 -27.08
CA MET A 341 18.00 -2.79 -26.72
C MET A 341 18.11 -2.64 -25.19
N ASP A 342 18.78 -3.57 -24.51
CA ASP A 342 18.89 -3.59 -23.05
C ASP A 342 19.76 -2.47 -22.47
N ASP A 343 20.48 -1.74 -23.34
CA ASP A 343 21.28 -0.57 -22.96
C ASP A 343 20.57 0.77 -23.11
N LEU A 344 19.25 0.77 -23.27
CA LEU A 344 18.47 2.00 -23.47
C LEU A 344 18.64 3.02 -22.33
N LEU A 345 18.90 2.54 -21.11
CA LEU A 345 19.12 3.37 -19.92
C LEU A 345 20.60 3.44 -19.51
N ALA A 346 21.52 2.90 -20.30
CA ALA A 346 22.94 2.94 -20.01
C ALA A 346 23.54 4.33 -20.31
N ASP A 347 24.65 4.66 -19.64
CA ASP A 347 25.40 5.86 -19.95
C ASP A 347 25.99 5.85 -21.39
N LYS A 348 26.33 7.04 -21.91
CA LYS A 348 26.81 7.19 -23.29
C LYS A 348 28.06 6.36 -23.59
N THR A 349 28.93 6.13 -22.60
CA THR A 349 30.19 5.40 -22.75
C THR A 349 29.95 3.92 -22.95
N LEU A 350 29.09 3.35 -22.10
CA LEU A 350 28.70 1.95 -22.16
C LEU A 350 27.87 1.67 -23.43
N SER A 351 26.89 2.50 -23.72
CA SER A 351 26.08 2.40 -24.94
C SER A 351 26.94 2.50 -26.20
N GLY A 352 27.99 3.35 -26.21
CA GLY A 352 28.95 3.43 -27.30
C GLY A 352 29.79 2.15 -27.52
N LYS A 353 30.18 1.46 -26.44
CA LYS A 353 30.87 0.16 -26.52
C LYS A 353 29.91 -0.93 -27.05
N ILE A 354 28.69 -0.99 -26.54
CA ILE A 354 27.67 -1.94 -26.98
C ILE A 354 27.35 -1.74 -28.47
N LYS A 355 27.23 -0.50 -28.93
CA LYS A 355 26.97 -0.15 -30.32
C LYS A 355 28.09 -0.65 -31.26
N LYS A 356 29.37 -0.68 -30.81
CA LYS A 356 30.46 -1.28 -31.57
C LYS A 356 30.35 -2.81 -31.67
N LEU A 357 29.90 -3.47 -30.59
CA LEU A 357 29.67 -4.92 -30.58
C LEU A 357 28.49 -5.30 -31.47
N ARG A 358 27.42 -4.51 -31.52
CA ARG A 358 26.26 -4.70 -32.42
C ARG A 358 26.60 -4.58 -33.91
N LYS A 359 27.74 -3.98 -34.27
CA LYS A 359 28.23 -4.04 -35.68
C LYS A 359 28.64 -5.45 -36.10
N LYS A 360 29.02 -6.30 -35.12
CA LYS A 360 29.43 -7.70 -35.35
C LYS A 360 28.27 -8.66 -35.11
N ASP A 361 27.48 -8.38 -34.08
CA ASP A 361 26.28 -9.14 -33.71
C ASP A 361 25.13 -8.15 -33.47
N ARG A 362 24.23 -8.04 -34.44
CA ARG A 362 23.13 -7.06 -34.44
C ARG A 362 22.19 -7.19 -33.24
N LEU A 363 22.08 -8.39 -32.69
CA LEU A 363 21.19 -8.70 -31.55
C LEU A 363 21.93 -8.72 -30.21
N TYR A 364 23.20 -8.31 -30.16
CA TYR A 364 23.95 -8.28 -28.92
C TYR A 364 23.29 -7.37 -27.89
N LEU A 365 23.07 -7.88 -26.67
CA LEU A 365 22.33 -7.20 -25.59
C LEU A 365 20.97 -6.65 -26.06
N THR A 366 20.16 -7.52 -26.65
CA THR A 366 18.74 -7.27 -26.92
C THR A 366 17.92 -8.36 -26.29
N SER A 367 16.75 -8.00 -25.74
CA SER A 367 15.79 -8.94 -25.18
C SER A 367 14.39 -8.71 -25.70
N LYS A 368 13.58 -9.76 -25.68
CA LYS A 368 12.16 -9.69 -26.05
C LYS A 368 11.37 -9.18 -24.86
N ASN A 369 10.81 -7.98 -24.98
CA ASN A 369 10.08 -7.31 -23.92
C ASN A 369 8.61 -7.18 -24.23
N ILE A 370 7.78 -7.23 -23.19
CA ILE A 370 6.34 -6.94 -23.26
C ILE A 370 6.14 -5.51 -22.75
N LEU A 371 5.54 -4.67 -23.59
CA LEU A 371 5.23 -3.28 -23.28
C LEU A 371 3.73 -3.09 -23.21
N THR A 372 3.22 -2.47 -22.16
CA THR A 372 1.83 -2.06 -22.10
C THR A 372 1.60 -0.86 -23.03
N GLY A 373 0.62 -0.96 -23.91
CA GLY A 373 0.38 0.04 -24.96
C GLY A 373 1.28 -0.16 -26.18
N THR A 374 1.64 0.93 -26.84
CA THR A 374 2.59 0.92 -27.97
C THR A 374 3.86 1.66 -27.57
N PRO A 375 5.03 1.33 -28.18
CA PRO A 375 6.31 1.98 -27.85
C PRO A 375 6.35 3.49 -28.04
N PHE A 376 5.37 4.08 -28.72
CA PHE A 376 5.24 5.52 -28.95
C PHE A 376 4.32 6.23 -27.97
N THR A 377 3.63 5.50 -27.09
CA THR A 377 2.84 6.11 -26.04
C THR A 377 3.77 6.58 -24.93
N LYS A 378 4.04 7.88 -24.83
CA LYS A 378 4.46 8.46 -23.55
C LYS A 378 3.29 8.33 -22.59
N GLY A 379 3.37 7.31 -21.71
CA GLY A 379 2.29 7.02 -20.81
C GLY A 379 1.98 8.18 -19.88
N LYS A 380 0.74 8.65 -19.95
CA LYS A 380 -0.06 8.93 -18.78
C LYS A 380 -1.11 7.84 -18.80
N SER A 381 -0.83 6.77 -18.07
CA SER A 381 -1.83 5.80 -17.65
C SER A 381 -2.73 6.42 -16.61
#